data_c49a4db96583c3fbb30ea94cd558e36a
#
_entry.id   c49a4db96583c3fbb30ea94cd558e36a
#
_cell.length_a   1.000
_cell.length_b   1.000
_cell.length_c   1.000
_cell.angle_alpha   90.00
_cell.angle_beta   90.00
_cell.angle_gamma   90.00
#
_symmetry.space_group_name_H-M   'P 1'
#
loop_
_entity.id
_entity.type
_entity.pdbx_description
1 polymer ?
#
loop_
_entity_poly.entity_id
_entity_poly.type
_entity_poly.pdbx_seq_one_letter_code
_entity_poly.pdbx_strand_id
1 'polypeptide(L)'
;MRALIDLPMRVIAIRHTARYAGSFLLAIAMAVNVAIAADDPFMGKWQLDPAHSKYESGSAPRSMTITMEAGDQGIRYHSETTFSNGRHSVTEYTASYDERLTTVQQDGGVSAPVSLKRIDANTVEAQYERGFRIIATSKRVVSSDGKTMTITTVETPKEGKTNTNVSVFHRVQ
;
A
#
# COMPACT_ATOMS: atom_id res chain seq x y z
N MET A 1 46.79 15.74 -90.57
CA MET A 1 46.09 16.94 -90.15
C MET A 1 45.25 16.55 -88.94
N ARG A 2 45.43 17.24 -87.83
CA ARG A 2 44.82 17.13 -86.55
C ARG A 2 45.50 16.18 -85.54
N ALA A 3 46.18 16.84 -84.62
CA ALA A 3 46.77 16.30 -83.42
C ALA A 3 45.73 15.89 -82.42
N LEU A 4 45.89 14.71 -81.87
CA LEU A 4 45.21 14.33 -80.62
C LEU A 4 46.11 14.69 -79.43
N ILE A 5 45.59 15.47 -78.56
CA ILE A 5 46.25 15.88 -77.32
C ILE A 5 45.90 14.80 -76.30
N ASP A 6 46.92 14.06 -75.84
CA ASP A 6 46.80 13.13 -74.69
C ASP A 6 46.84 13.92 -73.42
N LEU A 7 45.79 13.79 -72.61
CA LEU A 7 45.72 14.27 -71.21
C LEU A 7 45.86 13.08 -70.27
N PRO A 8 46.80 13.12 -69.34
CA PRO A 8 46.93 12.03 -68.36
C PRO A 8 45.83 12.14 -67.27
N MET A 9 45.10 11.04 -67.10
CA MET A 9 44.12 10.82 -66.11
C MET A 9 44.76 10.68 -64.70
N ARG A 10 44.64 11.68 -63.86
CA ARG A 10 45.00 11.62 -62.43
C ARG A 10 43.98 10.80 -61.66
N VAL A 11 44.42 9.60 -61.24
CA VAL A 11 43.64 8.80 -60.31
C VAL A 11 43.66 9.45 -58.91
N ILE A 12 42.54 10.02 -58.48
CA ILE A 12 42.34 10.54 -57.12
C ILE A 12 41.94 9.36 -56.26
N ALA A 13 42.85 8.91 -55.42
CA ALA A 13 42.53 7.91 -54.36
C ALA A 13 41.66 8.53 -53.25
N ILE A 14 40.38 8.23 -53.27
CA ILE A 14 39.46 8.64 -52.19
C ILE A 14 39.69 7.70 -51.00
N ARG A 15 40.32 8.19 -49.98
CA ARG A 15 40.42 7.51 -48.68
C ARG A 15 39.08 7.60 -47.97
N HIS A 16 38.31 6.52 -47.94
CA HIS A 16 37.12 6.43 -47.09
C HIS A 16 37.56 6.22 -45.64
N THR A 17 37.53 7.28 -44.87
CA THR A 17 37.55 7.17 -43.40
C THR A 17 36.17 6.76 -42.93
N ALA A 18 36.02 5.48 -42.62
CA ALA A 18 34.81 4.96 -41.94
C ALA A 18 34.75 5.53 -40.53
N ARG A 19 33.84 6.49 -40.34
CA ARG A 19 33.44 6.96 -39.03
C ARG A 19 32.44 5.97 -38.48
N TYR A 20 32.86 5.12 -37.57
CA TYR A 20 31.94 4.33 -36.75
C TYR A 20 31.25 5.27 -35.78
N ALA A 21 30.04 5.68 -36.11
CA ALA A 21 29.14 6.30 -35.17
C ALA A 21 28.64 5.20 -34.24
N GLY A 22 29.29 5.09 -33.08
CA GLY A 22 28.83 4.21 -32.01
C GLY A 22 27.48 4.70 -31.48
N SER A 23 26.42 4.02 -31.90
CA SER A 23 25.10 4.19 -31.28
C SER A 23 25.15 3.63 -29.85
N PHE A 24 25.37 4.49 -28.88
CA PHE A 24 25.14 4.17 -27.47
C PHE A 24 23.64 4.04 -27.29
N LEU A 25 23.13 2.81 -27.38
CA LEU A 25 21.82 2.45 -26.88
C LEU A 25 21.87 2.58 -25.34
N LEU A 26 21.41 3.72 -24.84
CA LEU A 26 21.16 3.92 -23.43
C LEU A 26 19.95 3.05 -23.05
N ALA A 27 20.21 1.82 -22.63
CA ALA A 27 19.20 0.97 -22.02
C ALA A 27 18.84 1.58 -20.66
N ILE A 28 17.79 2.39 -20.63
CA ILE A 28 17.14 2.81 -19.39
C ILE A 28 16.50 1.55 -18.83
N ALA A 29 17.22 0.86 -17.96
CA ALA A 29 16.64 -0.15 -17.10
C ALA A 29 15.64 0.55 -16.19
N MET A 30 14.36 0.47 -16.52
CA MET A 30 13.30 0.73 -15.55
C MET A 30 13.44 -0.34 -14.47
N ALA A 31 14.17 -0.02 -13.42
CA ALA A 31 14.11 -0.75 -12.17
C ALA A 31 12.70 -0.55 -11.62
N VAL A 32 11.80 -1.46 -11.96
CA VAL A 32 10.51 -1.58 -11.28
C VAL A 32 10.86 -1.94 -9.84
N ASN A 33 10.72 -0.96 -8.93
CA ASN A 33 10.90 -1.16 -7.51
C ASN A 33 9.80 -2.11 -6.99
N VAL A 34 10.01 -3.42 -7.11
CA VAL A 34 9.20 -4.46 -6.49
C VAL A 34 9.61 -4.70 -5.02
N ALA A 35 10.57 -3.94 -4.50
CA ALA A 35 11.20 -4.17 -3.20
C ALA A 35 10.57 -3.40 -2.03
N ILE A 36 9.26 -3.11 -2.02
CA ILE A 36 8.68 -2.28 -0.94
C ILE A 36 7.90 -3.09 0.10
N ALA A 37 7.61 -4.35 -0.15
CA ALA A 37 6.75 -5.13 0.77
C ALA A 37 7.46 -5.59 2.05
N ALA A 38 8.79 -5.75 2.04
CA ALA A 38 9.55 -6.20 3.21
C ALA A 38 9.77 -5.10 4.26
N ASP A 39 9.70 -3.82 3.85
CA ASP A 39 9.97 -2.67 4.71
C ASP A 39 8.71 -1.88 5.09
N ASP A 40 7.52 -2.34 4.70
CA ASP A 40 6.28 -1.67 5.09
C ASP A 40 6.07 -1.81 6.61
N PRO A 41 6.09 -0.71 7.38
CA PRO A 41 6.00 -0.78 8.83
C PRO A 41 4.69 -1.33 9.37
N PHE A 42 3.67 -1.48 8.53
CA PHE A 42 2.39 -2.09 8.93
C PHE A 42 2.43 -3.62 8.90
N MET A 43 3.36 -4.23 8.13
CA MET A 43 3.45 -5.70 8.02
C MET A 43 3.82 -6.35 9.34
N GLY A 44 3.31 -7.56 9.56
CA GLY A 44 3.56 -8.37 10.75
C GLY A 44 2.32 -8.56 11.63
N LYS A 45 2.56 -8.99 12.86
CA LYS A 45 1.51 -9.31 13.83
C LYS A 45 1.46 -8.27 14.95
N TRP A 46 0.27 -7.85 15.28
CA TRP A 46 -0.03 -6.79 16.22
C TRP A 46 -1.03 -7.28 17.28
N GLN A 47 -0.72 -7.07 18.55
CA GLN A 47 -1.57 -7.43 19.67
C GLN A 47 -2.13 -6.19 20.33
N LEU A 48 -3.45 -6.14 20.53
CA LEU A 48 -4.13 -5.05 21.24
C LEU A 48 -3.60 -4.91 22.67
N ASP A 49 -3.38 -3.67 23.06
CA ASP A 49 -3.21 -3.24 24.46
C ASP A 49 -4.52 -2.61 24.96
N PRO A 50 -5.37 -3.38 25.67
CA PRO A 50 -6.64 -2.85 26.15
C PRO A 50 -6.48 -1.75 27.21
N ALA A 51 -5.37 -1.75 27.95
CA ALA A 51 -5.13 -0.78 29.04
C ALA A 51 -4.87 0.65 28.49
N HIS A 52 -4.30 0.75 27.27
CA HIS A 52 -4.03 2.03 26.62
C HIS A 52 -5.03 2.37 25.51
N SER A 53 -6.07 1.53 25.33
CA SER A 53 -7.12 1.73 24.33
C SER A 53 -8.36 2.40 24.95
N LYS A 54 -9.12 3.17 24.16
CA LYS A 54 -10.32 3.89 24.57
C LYS A 54 -11.44 3.68 23.56
N TYR A 55 -12.64 3.36 24.05
CA TYR A 55 -13.81 3.11 23.22
C TYR A 55 -15.00 3.94 23.74
N GLU A 56 -15.56 4.79 22.88
CA GLU A 56 -16.74 5.60 23.18
C GLU A 56 -18.04 4.89 22.82
N SER A 57 -17.96 3.91 21.90
CA SER A 57 -19.13 3.17 21.44
C SER A 57 -18.85 1.68 21.30
N GLY A 58 -19.92 0.89 21.33
CA GLY A 58 -19.87 -0.54 21.13
C GLY A 58 -19.28 -1.32 22.29
N SER A 59 -19.14 -2.63 22.11
CA SER A 59 -18.46 -3.49 23.07
C SER A 59 -16.94 -3.36 22.87
N ALA A 60 -16.22 -2.91 23.89
CA ALA A 60 -14.77 -2.84 23.85
C ALA A 60 -14.15 -4.23 23.57
N PRO A 61 -13.14 -4.36 22.70
CA PRO A 61 -12.39 -5.56 22.57
C PRO A 61 -11.68 -5.93 23.89
N ARG A 62 -11.82 -7.16 24.32
CA ARG A 62 -11.02 -7.74 25.41
C ARG A 62 -9.62 -8.14 24.91
N SER A 63 -9.57 -8.67 23.70
CA SER A 63 -8.34 -8.94 22.98
C SER A 63 -8.58 -8.78 21.48
N MET A 64 -7.55 -8.39 20.77
CA MET A 64 -7.55 -8.34 19.31
C MET A 64 -6.14 -8.60 18.79
N THR A 65 -6.04 -9.43 17.79
CA THR A 65 -4.81 -9.65 17.04
C THR A 65 -5.05 -9.23 15.61
N ILE A 66 -4.12 -8.47 15.04
CA ILE A 66 -4.10 -8.10 13.63
C ILE A 66 -2.86 -8.71 13.01
N THR A 67 -3.02 -9.39 11.88
CA THR A 67 -1.92 -9.84 11.03
C THR A 67 -2.03 -9.14 9.68
N MET A 68 -0.96 -8.52 9.24
CA MET A 68 -0.86 -7.89 7.92
C MET A 68 0.33 -8.48 7.17
N GLU A 69 0.08 -8.95 5.95
CA GLU A 69 1.08 -9.59 5.10
C GLU A 69 1.03 -8.99 3.71
N ALA A 70 2.19 -8.90 3.06
CA ALA A 70 2.27 -8.53 1.66
C ALA A 70 1.71 -9.65 0.78
N GLY A 71 0.93 -9.29 -0.23
CA GLY A 71 0.39 -10.18 -1.25
C GLY A 71 0.45 -9.56 -2.62
N ASP A 72 0.22 -10.35 -3.66
CA ASP A 72 0.30 -9.91 -5.06
C ASP A 72 -0.69 -8.80 -5.42
N GLN A 73 -1.79 -8.70 -4.69
CA GLN A 73 -2.85 -7.70 -4.90
C GLN A 73 -2.91 -6.64 -3.80
N GLY A 74 -1.83 -6.44 -3.06
CA GLY A 74 -1.76 -5.50 -1.94
C GLY A 74 -1.56 -6.19 -0.60
N ILE A 75 -2.13 -5.64 0.45
CA ILE A 75 -1.98 -6.13 1.82
C ILE A 75 -3.10 -7.09 2.13
N ARG A 76 -2.76 -8.29 2.58
CA ARG A 76 -3.70 -9.20 3.24
C ARG A 76 -3.82 -8.81 4.70
N TYR A 77 -5.01 -8.45 5.09
CA TYR A 77 -5.38 -8.11 6.46
C TYR A 77 -6.22 -9.24 7.05
N HIS A 78 -5.83 -9.69 8.22
CA HIS A 78 -6.61 -10.63 9.03
C HIS A 78 -6.66 -10.11 10.47
N SER A 79 -7.82 -10.14 11.09
CA SER A 79 -7.94 -9.83 12.51
C SER A 79 -8.88 -10.77 13.22
N GLU A 80 -8.50 -11.13 14.44
CA GLU A 80 -9.31 -11.91 15.37
C GLU A 80 -9.59 -11.08 16.61
N THR A 81 -10.86 -10.90 16.95
CA THR A 81 -11.29 -10.06 18.06
C THR A 81 -12.15 -10.87 19.02
N THR A 82 -11.85 -10.78 20.32
CA THR A 82 -12.74 -11.21 21.40
C THR A 82 -13.24 -9.99 22.15
N PHE A 83 -14.53 -9.79 22.17
CA PHE A 83 -15.17 -8.65 22.86
C PHE A 83 -15.38 -8.96 24.34
N SER A 84 -15.60 -7.91 25.15
CA SER A 84 -15.87 -8.04 26.60
C SER A 84 -17.12 -8.85 26.93
N ASN A 85 -18.09 -8.91 26.00
CA ASN A 85 -19.30 -9.72 26.13
C ASN A 85 -19.11 -11.21 25.69
N GLY A 86 -17.88 -11.62 25.38
CA GLY A 86 -17.54 -12.97 24.94
C GLY A 86 -17.74 -13.26 23.45
N ARG A 87 -18.27 -12.32 22.66
CA ARG A 87 -18.41 -12.50 21.20
C ARG A 87 -17.04 -12.52 20.54
N HIS A 88 -16.86 -13.44 19.60
CA HIS A 88 -15.69 -13.47 18.71
C HIS A 88 -16.04 -12.91 17.35
N SER A 89 -15.08 -12.32 16.68
CA SER A 89 -15.20 -11.82 15.30
C SER A 89 -13.89 -11.98 14.56
N VAL A 90 -13.98 -12.47 13.34
CA VAL A 90 -12.86 -12.57 12.39
C VAL A 90 -13.14 -11.62 11.22
N THR A 91 -12.16 -10.82 10.85
CA THR A 91 -12.28 -9.89 9.73
C THR A 91 -11.10 -10.06 8.77
N GLU A 92 -11.39 -10.16 7.48
CA GLU A 92 -10.39 -10.36 6.44
C GLU A 92 -10.66 -9.50 5.21
N TYR A 93 -9.60 -9.00 4.60
CA TYR A 93 -9.65 -8.37 3.28
C TYR A 93 -8.25 -8.32 2.65
N THR A 94 -8.22 -8.13 1.32
CA THR A 94 -7.01 -7.78 0.59
C THR A 94 -7.23 -6.44 -0.10
N ALA A 95 -6.35 -5.47 0.15
CA ALA A 95 -6.47 -4.12 -0.38
C ALA A 95 -5.11 -3.51 -0.70
N SER A 96 -5.06 -2.72 -1.78
CA SER A 96 -3.92 -1.83 -2.09
C SER A 96 -4.14 -0.46 -1.46
N TYR A 97 -3.06 0.35 -1.41
CA TYR A 97 -3.15 1.76 -0.95
C TYR A 97 -3.57 2.72 -2.07
N ASP A 98 -4.48 2.30 -2.94
CA ASP A 98 -4.89 2.97 -4.17
C ASP A 98 -6.32 3.55 -4.10
N GLU A 99 -6.89 3.61 -2.91
CA GLU A 99 -8.24 4.13 -2.62
C GLU A 99 -9.37 3.34 -3.29
N ARG A 100 -9.09 2.14 -3.84
CA ARG A 100 -10.13 1.27 -4.38
C ARG A 100 -10.87 0.56 -3.27
N LEU A 101 -12.19 0.52 -3.40
CA LEU A 101 -13.03 -0.27 -2.50
C LEU A 101 -12.78 -1.76 -2.68
N THR A 102 -12.54 -2.44 -1.59
CA THR A 102 -12.45 -3.90 -1.53
C THR A 102 -13.48 -4.48 -0.57
N THR A 103 -13.91 -5.70 -0.86
CA THR A 103 -14.86 -6.42 -0.01
C THR A 103 -14.18 -6.85 1.28
N VAL A 104 -14.86 -6.63 2.41
CA VAL A 104 -14.47 -7.12 3.72
C VAL A 104 -15.30 -8.34 4.06
N GLN A 105 -14.63 -9.46 4.35
CA GLN A 105 -15.26 -10.65 4.92
C GLN A 105 -15.27 -10.52 6.44
N GLN A 106 -16.39 -10.79 7.07
CA GLN A 106 -16.52 -10.75 8.51
C GLN A 106 -17.44 -11.88 8.99
N ASP A 107 -16.95 -12.74 9.86
CA ASP A 107 -17.71 -13.83 10.49
C ASP A 107 -18.44 -14.73 9.46
N GLY A 108 -17.79 -14.98 8.30
CA GLY A 108 -18.35 -15.77 7.21
C GLY A 108 -19.35 -15.01 6.32
N GLY A 109 -19.60 -13.73 6.57
CA GLY A 109 -20.44 -12.85 5.76
C GLY A 109 -19.66 -11.67 5.17
N VAL A 110 -20.36 -10.79 4.47
CA VAL A 110 -19.81 -9.57 3.89
C VAL A 110 -20.10 -8.38 4.81
N SER A 111 -19.08 -7.61 5.16
CA SER A 111 -19.18 -6.37 5.92
C SER A 111 -19.08 -5.15 5.00
N ALA A 112 -19.00 -3.96 5.60
CA ALA A 112 -18.80 -2.71 4.87
C ALA A 112 -17.48 -2.74 4.10
N PRO A 113 -17.48 -2.50 2.77
CA PRO A 113 -16.25 -2.41 1.98
C PRO A 113 -15.32 -1.34 2.53
N VAL A 114 -14.01 -1.56 2.32
CA VAL A 114 -12.95 -0.66 2.77
C VAL A 114 -12.09 -0.21 1.60
N SER A 115 -11.64 1.04 1.63
CA SER A 115 -10.54 1.55 0.81
C SER A 115 -9.40 2.01 1.70
N LEU A 116 -8.16 1.87 1.22
CA LEU A 116 -6.95 2.28 1.93
C LEU A 116 -6.22 3.36 1.15
N LYS A 117 -5.74 4.37 1.89
CA LYS A 117 -4.87 5.42 1.37
C LYS A 117 -3.61 5.51 2.22
N ARG A 118 -2.44 5.43 1.60
CA ARG A 118 -1.19 5.74 2.28
C ARG A 118 -1.00 7.25 2.31
N ILE A 119 -0.88 7.80 3.50
CA ILE A 119 -0.64 9.24 3.72
C ILE A 119 0.87 9.52 3.76
N ASP A 120 1.62 8.67 4.48
CA ASP A 120 3.08 8.70 4.55
C ASP A 120 3.63 7.30 4.88
N ALA A 121 4.93 7.19 5.13
CA ALA A 121 5.57 5.90 5.41
C ALA A 121 4.93 5.16 6.60
N ASN A 122 4.49 5.90 7.62
CA ASN A 122 3.99 5.36 8.88
C ASN A 122 2.49 5.61 9.10
N THR A 123 1.79 6.22 8.13
CA THR A 123 0.36 6.58 8.26
C THR A 123 -0.46 6.05 7.10
N VAL A 124 -1.52 5.34 7.43
CA VAL A 124 -2.54 4.85 6.50
C VAL A 124 -3.92 5.30 6.99
N GLU A 125 -4.74 5.77 6.08
CA GLU A 125 -6.17 6.00 6.28
C GLU A 125 -6.99 4.90 5.65
N ALA A 126 -8.02 4.41 6.34
CA ALA A 126 -9.00 3.47 5.82
C ALA A 126 -10.39 4.10 5.90
N GLN A 127 -11.15 4.01 4.82
CA GLN A 127 -12.54 4.47 4.78
C GLN A 127 -13.46 3.28 4.55
N TYR A 128 -14.51 3.21 5.36
CA TYR A 128 -15.53 2.16 5.29
C TYR A 128 -16.83 2.74 4.75
N GLU A 129 -17.39 2.10 3.73
CA GLU A 129 -18.56 2.62 3.04
C GLU A 129 -19.77 1.69 3.18
N ARG A 130 -20.97 2.28 3.16
CA ARG A 130 -22.23 1.56 3.01
C ARG A 130 -23.20 2.39 2.19
N GLY A 131 -23.60 1.87 1.03
CA GLY A 131 -24.54 2.55 0.14
C GLY A 131 -24.05 3.95 -0.26
N PHE A 132 -22.83 4.07 -0.77
CA PHE A 132 -22.19 5.34 -1.21
C PHE A 132 -21.97 6.37 -0.10
N ARG A 133 -21.99 5.96 1.16
CA ARG A 133 -21.75 6.83 2.31
C ARG A 133 -20.61 6.27 3.16
N ILE A 134 -19.66 7.13 3.51
CA ILE A 134 -18.62 6.80 4.50
C ILE A 134 -19.31 6.68 5.87
N ILE A 135 -19.20 5.51 6.49
CA ILE A 135 -19.76 5.20 7.81
C ILE A 135 -18.70 5.19 8.90
N ALA A 136 -17.44 5.04 8.54
CA ALA A 136 -16.31 5.15 9.45
C ALA A 136 -15.03 5.50 8.70
N THR A 137 -14.12 6.18 9.37
CA THR A 137 -12.74 6.42 8.90
C THR A 137 -11.79 5.97 9.99
N SER A 138 -10.76 5.21 9.64
CA SER A 138 -9.70 4.80 10.56
C SER A 138 -8.37 5.37 10.12
N LYS A 139 -7.71 6.12 11.00
CA LYS A 139 -6.31 6.52 10.83
C LYS A 139 -5.43 5.54 11.59
N ARG A 140 -4.51 4.88 10.89
CA ARG A 140 -3.54 3.92 11.43
C ARG A 140 -2.16 4.56 11.40
N VAL A 141 -1.48 4.59 12.54
CA VAL A 141 -0.13 5.18 12.66
C VAL A 141 0.78 4.19 13.34
N VAL A 142 1.91 3.86 12.72
CA VAL A 142 2.98 3.07 13.32
C VAL A 142 4.04 4.03 13.85
N SER A 143 4.50 3.79 15.09
CA SER A 143 5.58 4.57 15.71
C SER A 143 6.89 4.47 14.91
N SER A 144 7.77 5.45 15.04
CA SER A 144 9.05 5.50 14.31
C SER A 144 9.98 4.32 14.63
N ASP A 145 9.84 3.71 15.80
CA ASP A 145 10.58 2.51 16.20
C ASP A 145 9.93 1.20 15.73
N GLY A 146 8.77 1.30 15.04
CA GLY A 146 8.04 0.17 14.49
C GLY A 146 7.36 -0.74 15.52
N LYS A 147 7.30 -0.36 16.81
CA LYS A 147 6.85 -1.24 17.89
C LYS A 147 5.39 -1.04 18.30
N THR A 148 4.85 0.14 18.05
CA THR A 148 3.48 0.48 18.44
C THR A 148 2.68 0.92 17.21
N MET A 149 1.44 0.44 17.09
CA MET A 149 0.48 0.93 16.12
C MET A 149 -0.75 1.49 16.85
N THR A 150 -1.11 2.73 16.55
CA THR A 150 -2.34 3.37 17.03
C THR A 150 -3.35 3.44 15.89
N ILE A 151 -4.56 2.96 16.15
CA ILE A 151 -5.68 3.04 15.22
C ILE A 151 -6.75 3.94 15.85
N THR A 152 -6.98 5.09 15.26
CA THR A 152 -8.09 5.99 15.64
C THR A 152 -9.21 5.82 14.63
N THR A 153 -10.35 5.31 15.08
CA THR A 153 -11.55 5.11 14.24
C THR A 153 -12.61 6.11 14.63
N VAL A 154 -13.07 6.87 13.66
CA VAL A 154 -14.22 7.78 13.80
C VAL A 154 -15.40 7.16 13.08
N GLU A 155 -16.43 6.81 13.83
CA GLU A 155 -17.70 6.30 13.30
C GLU A 155 -18.65 7.46 13.04
N THR A 156 -19.26 7.49 11.85
CA THR A 156 -20.23 8.51 11.42
C THR A 156 -21.57 7.84 11.20
N PRO A 157 -22.40 7.71 12.22
CA PRO A 157 -23.73 7.11 12.09
C PRO A 157 -24.62 7.94 11.18
N LYS A 158 -25.70 7.33 10.67
CA LYS A 158 -26.69 8.05 9.84
C LYS A 158 -27.37 9.15 10.64
N GLU A 159 -27.62 8.89 11.91
CA GLU A 159 -28.19 9.79 12.89
C GLU A 159 -27.43 9.67 14.21
N GLY A 160 -27.34 10.75 14.96
CA GLY A 160 -26.67 10.78 16.26
C GLY A 160 -25.27 11.39 16.22
N LYS A 161 -24.56 11.21 17.32
CA LYS A 161 -23.22 11.76 17.53
C LYS A 161 -22.15 10.84 16.93
N THR A 162 -21.14 11.43 16.34
CA THR A 162 -19.90 10.74 15.97
C THR A 162 -19.20 10.17 17.20
N ASN A 163 -18.71 8.96 17.10
CA ASN A 163 -17.95 8.29 18.16
C ASN A 163 -16.50 8.10 17.72
N THR A 164 -15.59 8.26 18.66
CA THR A 164 -14.16 8.06 18.40
C THR A 164 -13.63 6.92 19.27
N ASN A 165 -13.07 5.91 18.62
CA ASN A 165 -12.42 4.79 19.28
C ASN A 165 -10.93 4.84 19.00
N VAL A 166 -10.10 4.63 20.02
CA VAL A 166 -8.64 4.57 19.91
C VAL A 166 -8.18 3.21 20.38
N SER A 167 -7.52 2.47 19.48
CA SER A 167 -6.93 1.16 19.78
C SER A 167 -5.41 1.26 19.67
N VAL A 168 -4.72 0.83 20.71
CA VAL A 168 -3.26 0.75 20.75
C VAL A 168 -2.83 -0.70 20.64
N PHE A 169 -1.85 -0.95 19.79
CA PHE A 169 -1.31 -2.29 19.55
C PHE A 169 0.20 -2.30 19.73
N HIS A 170 0.72 -3.41 20.21
CA HIS A 170 2.15 -3.69 20.21
C HIS A 170 2.49 -4.76 19.18
N ARG A 171 3.63 -4.60 18.51
CA ARG A 171 4.15 -5.60 17.59
C ARG A 171 4.54 -6.85 18.39
N VAL A 172 4.09 -8.01 17.92
CA VAL A 172 4.54 -9.32 18.43
C VAL A 172 5.50 -9.96 17.44
N GLN A 173 6.52 -10.62 18.00
CA GLN A 173 7.52 -11.36 17.22
C GLN A 173 7.02 -12.75 16.82
#